data_317c46b07927c0401130f81f8fd3bb2c
#
_entry.id   317c46b07927c0401130f81f8fd3bb2c
#
_cell.length_a   1.000
_cell.length_b   1.000
_cell.length_c   1.000
_cell.angle_alpha   90.00
_cell.angle_beta   90.00
_cell.angle_gamma   90.00
#
_symmetry.space_group_name_H-M   'P 1'
#
loop_
_entity.id
_entity.type
_entity.pdbx_description
1 polymer ?
#
loop_
_entity_poly.entity_id
_entity_poly.type
_entity_poly.pdbx_seq_one_letter_code
_entity_poly.pdbx_strand_id
1 'polypeptide(L)'
;GVLRVLETLLRYDYFWTRIRVQGGAYGAMTQFNRNGFMVFASYRDPNLAETLQVLDETADYVRAFDVSDREMDKFIIGTMSSVDTPMTPQMKGDIAATFHLRGITWEDRQRAREEILTAQQADVRALADMIEAAMRADVRCVLGGEEKIRANEALFGGIRPALRT
;
A
#
# COMPACT_ATOMS: atom_id res chain seq x y z
N GLY A 1 -12.17 -0.13 -6.51
CA GLY A 1 -12.29 -1.47 -5.89
C GLY A 1 -11.01 -2.26 -6.00
N VAL A 2 -10.52 -2.53 -7.19
CA VAL A 2 -9.32 -3.36 -7.44
C VAL A 2 -8.07 -2.83 -6.71
N LEU A 3 -7.87 -1.52 -6.61
CA LEU A 3 -6.77 -0.94 -5.82
C LEU A 3 -6.81 -1.33 -4.33
N ARG A 4 -7.98 -1.58 -3.76
CA ARG A 4 -8.09 -2.07 -2.37
C ARG A 4 -7.69 -3.54 -2.26
N VAL A 5 -8.00 -4.33 -3.28
CA VAL A 5 -7.54 -5.73 -3.33
C VAL A 5 -6.02 -5.76 -3.43
N LEU A 6 -5.44 -4.93 -4.30
CA LEU A 6 -4.00 -4.77 -4.42
C LEU A 6 -3.36 -4.29 -3.09
N GLU A 7 -3.97 -3.35 -2.38
CA GLU A 7 -3.50 -2.90 -1.06
C GLU A 7 -3.44 -4.05 -0.06
N THR A 8 -4.47 -4.88 -0.02
CA THR A 8 -4.54 -6.08 0.83
C THR A 8 -3.44 -7.08 0.46
N LEU A 9 -3.28 -7.34 -0.82
CA LEU A 9 -2.26 -8.24 -1.36
C LEU A 9 -0.85 -7.76 -1.01
N LEU A 10 -0.51 -6.53 -1.35
CA LEU A 10 0.83 -5.99 -1.07
C LEU A 10 1.13 -5.99 0.43
N ARG A 11 0.15 -5.63 1.25
CA ARG A 11 0.29 -5.54 2.70
C ARG A 11 0.48 -6.88 3.38
N TYR A 12 -0.28 -7.92 3.00
CA TYR A 12 -0.34 -9.18 3.72
C TYR A 12 0.41 -10.33 3.05
N ASP A 13 0.88 -10.15 1.82
CA ASP A 13 1.72 -11.12 1.13
C ASP A 13 3.09 -10.54 0.80
N TYR A 14 3.20 -9.63 -0.16
CA TYR A 14 4.49 -9.18 -0.68
C TYR A 14 5.33 -8.44 0.36
N PHE A 15 4.82 -7.34 0.92
CA PHE A 15 5.58 -6.54 1.90
C PHE A 15 5.72 -7.25 3.23
N TRP A 16 4.69 -8.01 3.64
CA TRP A 16 4.80 -8.83 4.84
C TRP A 16 5.94 -9.82 4.74
N THR A 17 6.02 -10.54 3.62
CA THR A 17 7.04 -11.57 3.41
C THR A 17 8.43 -10.96 3.25
N ARG A 18 8.58 -10.00 2.33
CA ARG A 18 9.89 -9.47 1.93
C ARG A 18 10.47 -8.47 2.94
N ILE A 19 9.64 -7.56 3.45
CA ILE A 19 10.12 -6.47 4.32
C ILE A 19 10.05 -6.88 5.79
N ARG A 20 8.96 -7.51 6.22
CA ARG A 20 8.79 -7.85 7.63
C ARG A 20 9.43 -9.19 8.01
N VAL A 21 9.04 -10.28 7.35
CA VAL A 21 9.51 -11.63 7.74
C VAL A 21 10.97 -11.84 7.37
N GLN A 22 11.34 -11.57 6.13
CA GLN A 22 12.72 -11.73 5.65
C GLN A 22 13.62 -10.56 6.05
N GLY A 23 13.11 -9.33 5.94
CA GLY A 23 13.85 -8.11 6.25
C GLY A 23 13.91 -7.75 7.73
N GLY A 24 13.04 -8.29 8.58
CA GLY A 24 13.02 -8.03 10.02
C GLY A 24 12.43 -6.68 10.43
N ALA A 25 11.76 -5.96 9.54
CA ALA A 25 11.05 -4.74 9.88
C ALA A 25 9.87 -5.02 10.83
N TYR A 26 9.56 -4.08 11.71
CA TYR A 26 8.39 -4.20 12.60
C TYR A 26 7.07 -4.15 11.82
N GLY A 27 7.00 -3.35 10.77
CA GLY A 27 5.82 -3.25 9.91
C GLY A 27 6.15 -2.73 8.54
N ALA A 28 5.29 -3.10 7.58
CA ALA A 28 5.28 -2.54 6.24
C ALA A 28 3.85 -2.12 5.88
N MET A 29 3.73 -1.01 5.20
CA MET A 29 2.44 -0.37 4.91
C MET A 29 2.36 0.02 3.45
N THR A 30 1.16 -0.08 2.92
CA THR A 30 0.81 0.46 1.60
C THR A 30 -0.51 1.21 1.71
N GLN A 31 -0.65 2.28 0.96
CA GLN A 31 -1.88 3.06 0.94
C GLN A 31 -2.08 3.68 -0.46
N PHE A 32 -3.26 3.49 -1.00
CA PHE A 32 -3.74 4.15 -2.21
C PHE A 32 -4.86 5.11 -1.86
N ASN A 33 -4.62 6.38 -2.04
CA ASN A 33 -5.57 7.43 -1.69
C ASN A 33 -6.36 7.92 -2.91
N ARG A 34 -7.62 8.29 -2.70
CA ARG A 34 -8.48 8.85 -3.76
C ARG A 34 -7.99 10.18 -4.34
N ASN A 35 -7.10 10.88 -3.64
CA ASN A 35 -6.46 12.11 -4.12
C ASN A 35 -5.26 11.87 -5.05
N GLY A 36 -5.01 10.61 -5.43
CA GLY A 36 -3.93 10.23 -6.34
C GLY A 36 -2.58 9.96 -5.65
N PHE A 37 -2.50 10.05 -4.33
CA PHE A 37 -1.28 9.66 -3.62
C PHE A 37 -1.20 8.15 -3.41
N MET A 38 -0.04 7.59 -3.74
CA MET A 38 0.40 6.25 -3.39
C MET A 38 1.53 6.35 -2.36
N VAL A 39 1.47 5.56 -1.30
CA VAL A 39 2.50 5.52 -0.26
C VAL A 39 2.87 4.07 0.04
N PHE A 40 4.15 3.77 -0.05
CA PHE A 40 4.77 2.57 0.50
C PHE A 40 5.68 2.97 1.65
N ALA A 41 5.63 2.27 2.77
CA ALA A 41 6.43 2.62 3.93
C ALA A 41 6.80 1.38 4.75
N SER A 42 7.95 1.45 5.42
CA SER A 42 8.34 0.52 6.47
C SER A 42 8.52 1.26 7.81
N TYR A 43 8.42 0.55 8.89
CA TYR A 43 8.55 1.09 10.23
C TYR A 43 9.46 0.22 11.11
N ARG A 44 10.40 0.86 11.83
CA ARG A 44 11.44 0.18 12.60
C ARG A 44 12.13 -0.90 11.76
N ASP A 45 12.63 -0.47 10.62
CA ASP A 45 13.25 -1.31 9.62
C ASP A 45 14.76 -1.35 9.81
N PRO A 46 15.35 -2.52 10.01
CA PRO A 46 16.80 -2.65 10.13
C PRO A 46 17.51 -2.53 8.78
N ASN A 47 16.80 -2.64 7.66
CA ASN A 47 17.38 -2.57 6.31
C ASN A 47 16.91 -1.30 5.59
N LEU A 48 17.82 -0.66 4.88
CA LEU A 48 17.49 0.57 4.16
C LEU A 48 17.51 0.32 2.65
N ALA A 49 18.64 -0.05 2.09
CA ALA A 49 18.78 -0.26 0.65
C ALA A 49 17.93 -1.44 0.16
N GLU A 50 17.96 -2.54 0.90
CA GLU A 50 17.21 -3.75 0.57
C GLU A 50 15.70 -3.51 0.59
N THR A 51 15.22 -2.75 1.58
CA THR A 51 13.79 -2.38 1.64
C THR A 51 13.40 -1.46 0.50
N LEU A 52 14.20 -0.45 0.17
CA LEU A 52 13.95 0.40 -0.99
C LEU A 52 13.91 -0.41 -2.28
N GLN A 53 14.81 -1.38 -2.45
CA GLN A 53 14.78 -2.28 -3.59
C GLN A 53 13.48 -3.08 -3.66
N VAL A 54 13.01 -3.64 -2.55
CA VAL A 54 11.71 -4.37 -2.50
C VAL A 54 10.56 -3.45 -2.91
N LEU A 55 10.57 -2.19 -2.47
CA LEU A 55 9.55 -1.22 -2.87
C LEU A 55 9.62 -0.89 -4.36
N ASP A 56 10.82 -0.76 -4.93
CA ASP A 56 11.03 -0.51 -6.36
C ASP A 56 10.57 -1.69 -7.22
N GLU A 57 10.78 -2.93 -6.76
CA GLU A 57 10.35 -4.16 -7.44
C GLU A 57 8.83 -4.43 -7.37
N THR A 58 8.06 -3.58 -6.68
CA THR A 58 6.61 -3.80 -6.49
C THR A 58 5.84 -3.91 -7.82
N ALA A 59 6.17 -3.09 -8.82
CA ALA A 59 5.50 -3.14 -10.11
C ALA A 59 5.75 -4.48 -10.84
N ASP A 60 6.97 -5.01 -10.76
CA ASP A 60 7.31 -6.29 -11.36
C ASP A 60 6.63 -7.46 -10.65
N TYR A 61 6.54 -7.40 -9.31
CA TYR A 61 5.77 -8.37 -8.55
C TYR A 61 4.29 -8.37 -8.96
N VAL A 62 3.67 -7.19 -9.08
CA VAL A 62 2.26 -7.07 -9.48
C VAL A 62 2.06 -7.55 -10.92
N ARG A 63 2.98 -7.25 -11.83
CA ARG A 63 2.93 -7.72 -13.24
C ARG A 63 3.01 -9.23 -13.36
N ALA A 64 3.83 -9.86 -12.50
CA ALA A 64 4.02 -11.31 -12.43
C ALA A 64 3.01 -12.01 -11.50
N PHE A 65 2.04 -11.28 -10.94
CA PHE A 65 1.10 -11.86 -9.97
C PHE A 65 0.31 -13.01 -10.57
N ASP A 66 0.50 -14.19 -9.99
CA ASP A 66 -0.17 -15.43 -10.39
C ASP A 66 -0.39 -16.32 -9.16
N VAL A 67 -1.66 -16.54 -8.82
CA VAL A 67 -2.08 -17.30 -7.64
C VAL A 67 -3.26 -18.20 -8.00
N SER A 68 -3.56 -19.19 -7.17
CA SER A 68 -4.78 -19.98 -7.33
C SER A 68 -6.05 -19.15 -7.09
N ASP A 69 -7.19 -19.55 -7.64
CA ASP A 69 -8.48 -18.92 -7.40
C ASP A 69 -8.80 -18.84 -5.90
N ARG A 70 -8.46 -19.89 -5.16
CA ARG A 70 -8.63 -19.93 -3.70
C ARG A 70 -7.81 -18.87 -2.97
N GLU A 71 -6.63 -18.54 -3.45
CA GLU A 71 -5.80 -17.47 -2.87
C GLU A 71 -6.32 -16.10 -3.26
N MET A 72 -6.79 -15.94 -4.49
CA MET A 72 -7.46 -14.72 -4.92
C MET A 72 -8.71 -14.44 -4.07
N ASP A 73 -9.52 -15.46 -3.80
CA ASP A 73 -10.69 -15.36 -2.91
C ASP A 73 -10.31 -14.89 -1.49
N LYS A 74 -9.16 -15.33 -0.95
CA LYS A 74 -8.69 -14.85 0.35
C LYS A 74 -8.41 -13.34 0.35
N PHE A 75 -7.79 -12.81 -0.71
CA PHE A 75 -7.54 -11.37 -0.83
C PHE A 75 -8.85 -10.59 -0.97
N ILE A 76 -9.80 -11.10 -1.74
CA ILE A 76 -11.13 -10.49 -1.87
C ILE A 76 -11.86 -10.46 -0.52
N ILE A 77 -11.92 -11.61 0.18
CA ILE A 77 -12.56 -11.71 1.50
C ILE A 77 -11.87 -10.79 2.52
N GLY A 78 -10.54 -10.79 2.56
CA GLY A 78 -9.76 -9.92 3.44
C GLY A 78 -10.03 -8.44 3.17
N THR A 79 -10.16 -8.06 1.91
CA THR A 79 -10.49 -6.70 1.50
C THR A 79 -11.91 -6.34 1.91
N MET A 80 -12.89 -7.21 1.65
CA MET A 80 -14.28 -7.00 2.07
C MET A 80 -14.43 -6.89 3.58
N SER A 81 -13.69 -7.68 4.35
CA SER A 81 -13.68 -7.59 5.83
C SER A 81 -13.28 -6.20 6.32
N SER A 82 -12.35 -5.54 5.63
CA SER A 82 -11.94 -4.17 5.96
C SER A 82 -12.99 -3.12 5.57
N VAL A 83 -13.75 -3.37 4.51
CA VAL A 83 -14.83 -2.48 4.02
C VAL A 83 -16.08 -2.61 4.88
N ASP A 84 -16.39 -3.82 5.32
CA ASP A 84 -17.61 -4.17 6.07
C ASP A 84 -17.38 -4.25 7.59
N THR A 85 -16.42 -3.50 8.10
CA THR A 85 -16.17 -3.46 9.54
C THR A 85 -17.44 -3.03 10.30
N PRO A 86 -17.83 -3.74 11.37
CA PRO A 86 -18.93 -3.35 12.21
C PRO A 86 -18.75 -1.93 12.78
N MET A 87 -19.77 -1.10 12.68
CA MET A 87 -19.71 0.30 13.08
C MET A 87 -20.73 0.64 14.15
N THR A 88 -20.31 1.41 15.14
CA THR A 88 -21.22 2.06 16.08
C THR A 88 -22.07 3.13 15.37
N PRO A 89 -23.21 3.56 15.95
CA PRO A 89 -24.00 4.67 15.40
C PRO A 89 -23.17 5.95 15.15
N GLN A 90 -22.28 6.27 16.06
CA GLN A 90 -21.38 7.41 15.93
C GLN A 90 -20.45 7.27 14.70
N MET A 91 -19.77 6.13 14.56
CA MET A 91 -18.90 5.87 13.40
C MET A 91 -19.66 5.96 12.08
N LYS A 92 -20.92 5.48 12.05
CA LYS A 92 -21.77 5.61 10.84
C LYS A 92 -22.05 7.08 10.51
N GLY A 93 -22.31 7.91 11.52
CA GLY A 93 -22.50 9.34 11.36
C GLY A 93 -21.25 10.05 10.82
N ASP A 94 -20.09 9.79 11.42
CA ASP A 94 -18.81 10.39 11.02
C ASP A 94 -18.43 10.00 9.58
N ILE A 95 -18.63 8.74 9.23
CA ILE A 95 -18.37 8.26 7.86
C ILE A 95 -19.36 8.85 6.87
N ALA A 96 -20.64 8.94 7.23
CA ALA A 96 -21.65 9.55 6.36
C ALA A 96 -21.35 11.03 6.10
N ALA A 97 -20.98 11.79 7.15
CA ALA A 97 -20.55 13.18 7.01
C ALA A 97 -19.30 13.30 6.12
N THR A 98 -18.31 12.43 6.32
CA THR A 98 -17.09 12.41 5.50
C THR A 98 -17.40 12.14 4.03
N PHE A 99 -18.28 11.19 3.73
CA PHE A 99 -18.65 10.89 2.35
C PHE A 99 -19.45 12.03 1.73
N HIS A 100 -20.36 12.64 2.48
CA HIS A 100 -21.12 13.80 2.02
C HIS A 100 -20.17 14.96 1.65
N LEU A 101 -19.26 15.32 2.54
CA LEU A 101 -18.29 16.40 2.30
C LEU A 101 -17.35 16.13 1.12
N ARG A 102 -17.06 14.86 0.83
CA ARG A 102 -16.22 14.43 -0.29
C ARG A 102 -16.99 14.17 -1.58
N GLY A 103 -18.29 14.33 -1.60
CA GLY A 103 -19.14 14.05 -2.75
C GLY A 103 -19.15 12.56 -3.15
N ILE A 104 -18.90 11.65 -2.19
CA ILE A 104 -18.92 10.20 -2.44
C ILE A 104 -20.35 9.69 -2.29
N THR A 105 -20.93 9.23 -3.37
CA THR A 105 -22.31 8.77 -3.39
C THR A 105 -22.46 7.33 -2.90
N TRP A 106 -23.69 6.89 -2.71
CA TRP A 106 -24.00 5.49 -2.42
C TRP A 106 -23.62 4.60 -3.60
N GLU A 107 -23.90 5.02 -4.81
CA GLU A 107 -23.59 4.32 -6.05
C GLU A 107 -22.07 4.13 -6.21
N ASP A 108 -21.25 5.14 -5.86
CA ASP A 108 -19.80 5.02 -5.88
C ASP A 108 -19.31 3.95 -4.90
N ARG A 109 -19.95 3.87 -3.74
CA ARG A 109 -19.63 2.87 -2.72
C ARG A 109 -20.03 1.46 -3.17
N GLN A 110 -21.22 1.31 -3.76
CA GLN A 110 -21.66 0.01 -4.29
C GLN A 110 -20.77 -0.45 -5.44
N ARG A 111 -20.45 0.44 -6.38
CA ARG A 111 -19.52 0.14 -7.47
C ARG A 111 -18.16 -0.33 -6.94
N ALA A 112 -17.60 0.36 -5.95
CA ALA A 112 -16.34 -0.06 -5.35
C ALA A 112 -16.42 -1.45 -4.68
N ARG A 113 -17.57 -1.81 -4.10
CA ARG A 113 -17.82 -3.16 -3.55
C ARG A 113 -17.90 -4.22 -4.64
N GLU A 114 -18.64 -3.94 -5.70
CA GLU A 114 -18.76 -4.84 -6.86
C GLU A 114 -17.39 -5.08 -7.50
N GLU A 115 -16.60 -4.04 -7.70
CA GLU A 115 -15.25 -4.13 -8.23
C GLU A 115 -14.32 -4.99 -7.33
N ILE A 116 -14.51 -4.96 -6.00
CA ILE A 116 -13.77 -5.85 -5.10
C ILE A 116 -14.23 -7.29 -5.27
N LEU A 117 -15.53 -7.53 -5.25
CA LEU A 117 -16.11 -8.87 -5.30
C LEU A 117 -15.88 -9.59 -6.63
N THR A 118 -15.75 -8.84 -7.71
CA THR A 118 -15.54 -9.37 -9.08
C THR A 118 -14.08 -9.27 -9.54
N ALA A 119 -13.17 -8.79 -8.68
CA ALA A 119 -11.77 -8.60 -9.01
C ALA A 119 -11.11 -9.92 -9.44
N GLN A 120 -10.36 -9.87 -10.51
CA GLN A 120 -9.60 -11.00 -11.03
C GLN A 120 -8.09 -10.68 -11.02
N GLN A 121 -7.26 -11.70 -11.15
CA GLN A 121 -5.81 -11.53 -11.23
C GLN A 121 -5.39 -10.60 -12.39
N ALA A 122 -6.10 -10.68 -13.52
CA ALA A 122 -5.84 -9.81 -14.67
C ALA A 122 -6.03 -8.33 -14.32
N ASP A 123 -7.06 -8.01 -13.50
CA ASP A 123 -7.32 -6.64 -13.06
C ASP A 123 -6.21 -6.13 -12.13
N VAL A 124 -5.70 -7.01 -11.26
CA VAL A 124 -4.56 -6.70 -10.40
C VAL A 124 -3.31 -6.44 -11.24
N ARG A 125 -2.99 -7.33 -12.19
CA ARG A 125 -1.83 -7.16 -13.08
C ARG A 125 -1.88 -5.88 -13.91
N ALA A 126 -3.07 -5.46 -14.32
CA ALA A 126 -3.27 -4.22 -15.09
C ALA A 126 -2.85 -2.95 -14.31
N LEU A 127 -2.72 -3.02 -12.98
CA LEU A 127 -2.27 -1.90 -12.15
C LEU A 127 -0.74 -1.74 -12.11
N ALA A 128 0.03 -2.69 -12.64
CA ALA A 128 1.49 -2.68 -12.59
C ALA A 128 2.09 -1.42 -13.23
N ASP A 129 1.61 -1.04 -14.40
CA ASP A 129 2.13 0.12 -15.14
C ASP A 129 1.83 1.45 -14.40
N MET A 130 0.70 1.52 -13.70
CA MET A 130 0.38 2.68 -12.84
C MET A 130 1.36 2.77 -11.66
N ILE A 131 1.69 1.64 -11.01
CA ILE A 131 2.67 1.60 -9.91
C ILE A 131 4.05 2.00 -10.45
N GLU A 132 4.48 1.42 -11.56
CA GLU A 132 5.76 1.73 -12.19
C GLU A 132 5.87 3.22 -12.52
N ALA A 133 4.82 3.80 -13.11
CA ALA A 133 4.79 5.24 -13.43
C ALA A 133 4.89 6.11 -12.17
N ALA A 134 4.22 5.72 -11.07
CA ALA A 134 4.30 6.43 -9.81
C ALA A 134 5.68 6.29 -9.15
N MET A 135 6.30 5.11 -9.19
CA MET A 135 7.63 4.87 -8.64
C MET A 135 8.75 5.59 -9.42
N ARG A 136 8.57 5.86 -10.71
CA ARG A 136 9.49 6.68 -11.51
C ARG A 136 9.64 8.12 -11.01
N ALA A 137 8.71 8.64 -10.22
CA ALA A 137 8.84 9.95 -9.60
C ALA A 137 9.95 9.99 -8.53
N ASP A 138 10.43 8.84 -8.09
CA ASP A 138 11.55 8.63 -7.15
C ASP A 138 11.48 9.52 -5.89
N VAL A 139 10.27 9.70 -5.36
CA VAL A 139 10.04 10.49 -4.14
C VAL A 139 10.26 9.61 -2.92
N ARG A 140 11.39 9.79 -2.27
CA ARG A 140 11.81 9.01 -1.10
C ARG A 140 12.04 9.90 0.12
N CYS A 141 11.64 9.41 1.29
CA CYS A 141 11.94 10.05 2.57
C CYS A 141 12.25 8.96 3.60
N VAL A 142 13.40 9.07 4.24
CA VAL A 142 13.83 8.13 5.29
C VAL A 142 14.16 8.92 6.56
N LEU A 143 13.61 8.46 7.68
CA LEU A 143 13.97 8.93 9.02
C LEU A 143 14.64 7.78 9.77
N GLY A 144 15.87 7.97 10.22
CA GLY A 144 16.63 6.90 10.88
C GLY A 144 17.92 7.37 11.52
N GLY A 145 18.73 6.41 11.96
CA GLY A 145 20.05 6.67 12.53
C GLY A 145 21.01 7.28 11.49
N GLU A 146 21.71 8.32 11.91
CA GLU A 146 22.60 9.10 11.03
C GLU A 146 23.64 8.23 10.31
N GLU A 147 24.30 7.34 11.04
CA GLU A 147 25.34 6.44 10.50
C GLU A 147 24.80 5.61 9.31
N LYS A 148 23.62 5.01 9.48
CA LYS A 148 23.00 4.17 8.45
C LYS A 148 22.57 4.98 7.22
N ILE A 149 22.01 6.17 7.44
CA ILE A 149 21.61 7.05 6.35
C ILE A 149 22.85 7.53 5.58
N ARG A 150 23.93 7.94 6.28
CA ARG A 150 25.18 8.37 5.63
C ARG A 150 25.86 7.24 4.86
N ALA A 151 25.82 6.01 5.38
CA ALA A 151 26.35 4.84 4.66
C ALA A 151 25.62 4.57 3.33
N ASN A 152 24.43 5.12 3.16
CA ASN A 152 23.57 4.98 1.97
C ASN A 152 23.27 6.34 1.31
N GLU A 153 24.12 7.33 1.51
CA GLU A 153 23.89 8.72 1.06
C GLU A 153 23.57 8.83 -0.44
N ALA A 154 24.18 7.97 -1.25
CA ALA A 154 23.96 7.95 -2.71
C ALA A 154 22.49 7.66 -3.12
N LEU A 155 21.66 7.13 -2.22
CA LEU A 155 20.25 6.87 -2.47
C LEU A 155 19.36 8.11 -2.30
N PHE A 156 19.90 9.24 -1.86
CA PHE A 156 19.12 10.42 -1.49
C PHE A 156 19.66 11.69 -2.15
N GLY A 157 18.78 12.60 -2.49
CA GLY A 157 19.14 13.93 -2.98
C GLY A 157 19.69 14.88 -1.90
N GLY A 158 19.65 14.50 -0.62
CA GLY A 158 20.21 15.25 0.49
C GLY A 158 19.82 14.70 1.86
N ILE A 159 20.65 14.99 2.85
CA ILE A 159 20.47 14.57 4.24
C ILE A 159 20.30 15.82 5.11
N ARG A 160 19.36 15.78 6.04
CA ARG A 160 19.10 16.88 6.99
C ARG A 160 18.95 16.32 8.41
N PRO A 161 19.45 17.02 9.44
CA PRO A 161 19.17 16.67 10.83
C PRO A 161 17.64 16.73 11.08
N ALA A 162 17.09 15.67 11.67
CA ALA A 162 15.67 15.62 12.04
C ALA A 162 15.39 16.40 13.32
N LEU A 163 16.36 16.49 14.23
CA LEU A 163 16.29 17.25 15.46
C LEU A 163 17.25 18.44 15.37
N ARG A 164 16.73 19.64 15.66
CA ARG A 164 17.59 20.79 15.91
C ARG A 164 18.11 20.68 17.35
N THR A 165 19.40 20.51 17.50
CA THR A 165 20.08 20.69 18.78
C THR A 165 20.17 22.15 19.16
#